data_ecf62f98dc7de23c4b6a2d92bb421e0e
#
_entry.id   ecf62f98dc7de23c4b6a2d92bb421e0e
#
_cell.length_a   1.000
_cell.length_b   1.000
_cell.length_c   1.000
_cell.angle_alpha   90.00
_cell.angle_beta   90.00
_cell.angle_gamma   90.00
#
_symmetry.space_group_name_H-M   'P 1'
#
loop_
_entity.id
_entity.type
_entity.pdbx_description
1 polymer ?
#
loop_
_entity_poly.entity_id
_entity_poly.type
_entity_poly.pdbx_seq_one_letter_code
_entity_poly.pdbx_strand_id
1 'polypeptide(L)'
;MRILVTGAAGLIGSGVAALLRRDHDVIGLDLRPGPQVQKTADIRDPIGLAGFDAVVHVAALHAPHVGRAPDGEFRSVNVDATERLLDAAHAAGVGRFVLTSTTSLYGHALEPAAGRAAWIDETVEPRPRDIYDDTKLAAEALVRASGLRGAILRMSRCFPEPLPEMALYRLHRGIDRRDVARAHAFALNAEGGTYVISAETPFRPGDREALVADVPALLRLRAPEVAARFEQHGWPLPRTIGRIYDAAGAAAGLGFTARYGARSVLDGDCDPPPLPP
;
A
#
# COMPACT_ATOMS: atom_id res chain seq x y z
N MET A 1 -5.13 -4.49 22.28
CA MET A 1 -5.58 -5.64 21.46
C MET A 1 -4.41 -6.60 21.30
N ARG A 2 -4.72 -7.89 21.15
CA ARG A 2 -3.77 -8.89 20.69
C ARG A 2 -3.91 -9.09 19.20
N ILE A 3 -2.84 -8.80 18.44
CA ILE A 3 -2.89 -8.67 16.97
C ILE A 3 -1.91 -9.64 16.32
N LEU A 4 -2.39 -10.43 15.35
CA LEU A 4 -1.52 -11.16 14.44
C LEU A 4 -1.14 -10.26 13.25
N VAL A 5 0.16 -10.11 12.99
CA VAL A 5 0.68 -9.46 11.77
C VAL A 5 1.37 -10.51 10.92
N THR A 6 0.83 -10.85 9.76
CA THR A 6 1.47 -11.77 8.81
C THR A 6 2.43 -11.03 7.89
N GLY A 7 3.45 -11.70 7.37
CA GLY A 7 4.47 -11.04 6.55
C GLY A 7 5.43 -10.16 7.36
N ALA A 8 5.61 -10.45 8.65
CA ALA A 8 6.32 -9.61 9.61
C ALA A 8 7.85 -9.53 9.39
N ALA A 9 8.44 -10.36 8.52
CA ALA A 9 9.84 -10.23 8.10
C ALA A 9 10.00 -9.34 6.86
N GLY A 10 8.90 -9.04 6.16
CA GLY A 10 8.91 -8.20 4.95
C GLY A 10 9.04 -6.71 5.26
N LEU A 11 9.34 -5.91 4.22
CA LEU A 11 9.54 -4.47 4.33
C LEU A 11 8.34 -3.77 5.01
N ILE A 12 7.12 -4.07 4.57
CA ILE A 12 5.90 -3.45 5.09
C ILE A 12 5.52 -4.06 6.44
N GLY A 13 5.41 -5.39 6.52
CA GLY A 13 4.95 -6.07 7.73
C GLY A 13 5.83 -5.81 8.94
N SER A 14 7.15 -5.68 8.77
CA SER A 14 8.05 -5.33 9.87
C SER A 14 7.80 -3.92 10.42
N GLY A 15 7.56 -2.94 9.54
CA GLY A 15 7.21 -1.58 9.95
C GLY A 15 5.86 -1.52 10.65
N VAL A 16 4.86 -2.25 10.14
CA VAL A 16 3.52 -2.36 10.75
C VAL A 16 3.62 -3.00 12.14
N ALA A 17 4.28 -4.15 12.27
CA ALA A 17 4.43 -4.85 13.54
C ALA A 17 5.18 -3.98 14.58
N ALA A 18 6.25 -3.31 14.17
CA ALA A 18 7.02 -2.43 15.04
C ALA A 18 6.19 -1.23 15.55
N LEU A 19 5.37 -0.63 14.68
CA LEU A 19 4.50 0.48 15.06
C LEU A 19 3.40 0.02 16.03
N LEU A 20 2.69 -1.06 15.69
CA LEU A 20 1.56 -1.55 16.49
C LEU A 20 1.98 -2.05 17.88
N ARG A 21 3.22 -2.55 18.02
CA ARG A 21 3.77 -2.99 19.33
C ARG A 21 3.90 -1.90 20.36
N ARG A 22 3.83 -0.64 19.97
CA ARG A 22 3.88 0.49 20.92
C ARG A 22 2.66 0.50 21.86
N ASP A 23 1.51 0.03 21.34
CA ASP A 23 0.22 0.15 22.03
C ASP A 23 -0.54 -1.18 22.12
N HIS A 24 -0.03 -2.27 21.52
CA HIS A 24 -0.72 -3.55 21.39
C HIS A 24 0.22 -4.75 21.63
N ASP A 25 -0.35 -5.89 22.04
CA ASP A 25 0.33 -7.19 22.04
C ASP A 25 0.35 -7.74 20.62
N VAL A 26 1.51 -7.71 19.95
CA VAL A 26 1.65 -8.07 18.54
C VAL A 26 2.48 -9.33 18.38
N ILE A 27 1.90 -10.34 17.74
CA ILE A 27 2.59 -11.54 17.27
C ILE A 27 2.84 -11.41 15.76
N GLY A 28 4.09 -11.27 15.38
CA GLY A 28 4.50 -11.30 13.98
C GLY A 28 4.68 -12.74 13.50
N LEU A 29 4.09 -13.06 12.35
CA LEU A 29 4.22 -14.34 11.66
C LEU A 29 4.84 -14.13 10.29
N ASP A 30 5.82 -14.94 9.93
CA ASP A 30 6.41 -14.99 8.58
C ASP A 30 6.99 -16.38 8.31
N LEU A 31 7.18 -16.69 7.03
CA LEU A 31 7.91 -17.90 6.60
C LEU A 31 9.40 -17.83 7.01
N ARG A 32 9.97 -16.65 7.11
CA ARG A 32 11.37 -16.38 7.46
C ARG A 32 11.48 -15.77 8.84
N PRO A 33 12.54 -16.06 9.60
CA PRO A 33 12.81 -15.36 10.85
C PRO A 33 13.12 -13.88 10.59
N GLY A 34 12.90 -13.04 11.59
CA GLY A 34 13.18 -11.61 11.53
C GLY A 34 12.93 -10.91 12.86
N PRO A 35 13.38 -9.65 13.02
CA PRO A 35 13.28 -8.91 14.30
C PRO A 35 11.84 -8.75 14.80
N GLN A 36 10.86 -8.78 13.88
CA GLN A 36 9.45 -8.63 14.21
C GLN A 36 8.67 -9.96 14.19
N VAL A 37 9.35 -11.10 14.02
CA VAL A 37 8.73 -12.43 13.89
C VAL A 37 8.85 -13.20 15.22
N GLN A 38 7.72 -13.53 15.82
CA GLN A 38 7.63 -14.41 17.00
C GLN A 38 7.20 -15.83 16.61
N LYS A 39 6.55 -15.98 15.44
CA LYS A 39 6.11 -17.28 14.94
C LYS A 39 6.59 -17.47 13.51
N THR A 40 7.51 -18.40 13.30
CA THR A 40 7.92 -18.81 11.94
C THR A 40 6.98 -19.92 11.48
N ALA A 41 6.19 -19.64 10.41
CA ALA A 41 5.26 -20.59 9.81
C ALA A 41 4.91 -20.15 8.39
N ASP A 42 4.52 -21.10 7.55
CA ASP A 42 3.94 -20.81 6.24
C ASP A 42 2.49 -20.34 6.44
N ILE A 43 2.11 -19.26 5.77
CA ILE A 43 0.72 -18.75 5.82
C ILE A 43 -0.29 -19.74 5.22
N ARG A 44 0.18 -20.69 4.45
CA ARG A 44 -0.63 -21.79 3.87
C ARG A 44 -0.97 -22.88 4.88
N ASP A 45 -0.22 -22.96 5.98
CA ASP A 45 -0.50 -23.90 7.06
C ASP A 45 -1.66 -23.40 7.94
N PRO A 46 -2.32 -24.29 8.70
CA PRO A 46 -3.34 -23.87 9.66
C PRO A 46 -2.78 -22.91 10.73
N ILE A 47 -3.36 -21.74 10.84
CA ILE A 47 -2.98 -20.72 11.82
C ILE A 47 -4.04 -20.63 12.91
N GLY A 48 -3.71 -21.05 14.13
CA GLY A 48 -4.60 -20.89 15.28
C GLY A 48 -4.67 -19.41 15.73
N LEU A 49 -5.89 -18.89 15.83
CA LEU A 49 -6.18 -17.49 16.19
C LEU A 49 -6.89 -17.33 17.55
N ALA A 50 -6.93 -18.36 18.37
CA ALA A 50 -7.53 -18.28 19.70
C ALA A 50 -6.87 -17.16 20.53
N GLY A 51 -7.70 -16.25 21.07
CA GLY A 51 -7.27 -15.14 21.89
C GLY A 51 -6.67 -13.94 21.13
N PHE A 52 -6.77 -13.92 19.78
CA PHE A 52 -6.47 -12.71 19.02
C PHE A 52 -7.74 -11.86 18.84
N ASP A 53 -7.56 -10.54 18.91
CA ASP A 53 -8.63 -9.55 18.68
C ASP A 53 -8.67 -9.12 17.19
N ALA A 54 -7.51 -9.14 16.53
CA ALA A 54 -7.38 -8.65 15.15
C ALA A 54 -6.30 -9.39 14.36
N VAL A 55 -6.46 -9.41 13.04
CA VAL A 55 -5.46 -9.82 12.05
C VAL A 55 -5.12 -8.65 11.15
N VAL A 56 -3.82 -8.40 10.97
CA VAL A 56 -3.27 -7.51 9.94
C VAL A 56 -2.53 -8.38 8.93
N HIS A 57 -3.17 -8.60 7.78
CA HIS A 57 -2.68 -9.54 6.76
C HIS A 57 -1.85 -8.82 5.71
N VAL A 58 -0.51 -8.93 5.83
CA VAL A 58 0.47 -8.30 4.93
C VAL A 58 1.16 -9.33 4.04
N ALA A 59 1.24 -10.59 4.47
CA ALA A 59 1.89 -11.66 3.71
C ALA A 59 1.25 -11.84 2.33
N ALA A 60 2.06 -11.83 1.29
CA ALA A 60 1.63 -12.08 -0.09
C ALA A 60 2.83 -12.34 -1.00
N LEU A 61 2.63 -13.10 -2.07
CA LEU A 61 3.48 -12.96 -3.26
C LEU A 61 3.08 -11.67 -3.97
N HIS A 62 4.07 -10.89 -4.44
CA HIS A 62 3.83 -9.57 -5.00
C HIS A 62 4.56 -9.35 -6.33
N ALA A 63 4.39 -8.20 -6.98
CA ALA A 63 4.82 -7.91 -8.34
C ALA A 63 6.23 -8.42 -8.74
N PRO A 64 7.31 -8.32 -7.92
CA PRO A 64 8.62 -8.89 -8.24
C PRO A 64 8.66 -10.40 -8.43
N HIS A 65 7.63 -11.14 -7.98
CA HIS A 65 7.52 -12.59 -8.16
C HIS A 65 6.82 -12.99 -9.47
N VAL A 66 6.14 -12.05 -10.16
CA VAL A 66 5.48 -12.31 -11.45
C VAL A 66 6.52 -12.76 -12.49
N GLY A 67 6.22 -13.84 -13.19
CA GLY A 67 7.15 -14.49 -14.13
C GLY A 67 8.29 -15.28 -13.47
N ARG A 68 8.37 -15.34 -12.13
CA ARG A 68 9.35 -16.13 -11.36
C ARG A 68 8.70 -17.25 -10.58
N ALA A 69 7.54 -16.99 -9.96
CA ALA A 69 6.73 -17.99 -9.29
C ALA A 69 5.57 -18.43 -10.21
N PRO A 70 5.15 -19.70 -10.15
CA PRO A 70 3.99 -20.19 -10.90
C PRO A 70 2.69 -19.50 -10.45
N ASP A 71 1.73 -19.34 -11.35
CA ASP A 71 0.41 -18.76 -11.05
C ASP A 71 -0.33 -19.49 -9.93
N GLY A 72 -0.19 -20.82 -9.85
CA GLY A 72 -0.76 -21.64 -8.78
C GLY A 72 -0.22 -21.28 -7.40
N GLU A 73 1.04 -20.85 -7.31
CA GLU A 73 1.63 -20.39 -6.05
C GLU A 73 1.07 -19.03 -5.63
N PHE A 74 0.86 -18.11 -6.58
CA PHE A 74 0.15 -16.85 -6.30
C PHE A 74 -1.26 -17.10 -5.75
N ARG A 75 -2.02 -18.04 -6.35
CA ARG A 75 -3.36 -18.40 -5.86
C ARG A 75 -3.29 -19.00 -4.46
N SER A 76 -2.40 -19.96 -4.25
CA SER A 76 -2.26 -20.64 -2.96
C SER A 76 -1.87 -19.70 -1.82
N VAL A 77 -0.95 -18.73 -2.08
CA VAL A 77 -0.47 -17.79 -1.05
C VAL A 77 -1.43 -16.60 -0.87
N ASN A 78 -1.92 -16.01 -1.97
CA ASN A 78 -2.67 -14.76 -1.88
C ASN A 78 -4.19 -14.97 -1.72
N VAL A 79 -4.73 -16.07 -2.19
CA VAL A 79 -6.19 -16.35 -2.15
C VAL A 79 -6.50 -17.42 -1.12
N ASP A 80 -6.03 -18.67 -1.34
CA ASP A 80 -6.43 -19.81 -0.51
C ASP A 80 -5.96 -19.64 0.94
N ALA A 81 -4.75 -19.07 1.17
CA ALA A 81 -4.28 -18.80 2.52
C ALA A 81 -5.05 -17.63 3.18
N THR A 82 -5.49 -16.62 2.40
CA THR A 82 -6.36 -15.56 2.91
C THR A 82 -7.71 -16.13 3.34
N GLU A 83 -8.32 -16.99 2.53
CA GLU A 83 -9.58 -17.65 2.85
C GLU A 83 -9.47 -18.46 4.15
N ARG A 84 -8.46 -19.34 4.26
CA ARG A 84 -8.23 -20.11 5.49
C ARG A 84 -7.99 -19.23 6.72
N LEU A 85 -7.30 -18.09 6.56
CA LEU A 85 -7.07 -17.17 7.65
C LEU A 85 -8.35 -16.46 8.09
N LEU A 86 -9.25 -16.13 7.16
CA LEU A 86 -10.58 -15.60 7.45
C LEU A 86 -11.46 -16.63 8.16
N ASP A 87 -11.45 -17.89 7.72
CA ASP A 87 -12.18 -18.99 8.38
C ASP A 87 -11.67 -19.20 9.81
N ALA A 88 -10.36 -19.20 10.01
CA ALA A 88 -9.75 -19.29 11.33
C ALA A 88 -10.12 -18.08 12.22
N ALA A 89 -10.21 -16.88 11.63
CA ALA A 89 -10.63 -15.68 12.34
C ALA A 89 -12.08 -15.78 12.81
N HIS A 90 -12.98 -16.25 11.96
CA HIS A 90 -14.38 -16.51 12.35
C HIS A 90 -14.50 -17.57 13.44
N ALA A 91 -13.82 -18.71 13.28
CA ALA A 91 -13.85 -19.80 14.25
C ALA A 91 -13.32 -19.39 15.63
N ALA A 92 -12.37 -18.45 15.68
CA ALA A 92 -11.78 -17.94 16.91
C ALA A 92 -12.48 -16.69 17.47
N GLY A 93 -13.49 -16.15 16.79
CA GLY A 93 -14.18 -14.93 17.20
C GLY A 93 -13.34 -13.65 17.07
N VAL A 94 -12.36 -13.65 16.16
CA VAL A 94 -11.57 -12.44 15.83
C VAL A 94 -12.49 -11.38 15.25
N GLY A 95 -12.49 -10.20 15.81
CA GLY A 95 -13.43 -9.15 15.44
C GLY A 95 -12.98 -8.25 14.28
N ARG A 96 -11.69 -8.26 13.91
CA ARG A 96 -11.13 -7.30 12.95
C ARG A 96 -10.12 -7.94 12.00
N PHE A 97 -10.20 -7.55 10.72
CA PHE A 97 -9.27 -8.01 9.68
C PHE A 97 -8.86 -6.85 8.77
N VAL A 98 -7.58 -6.52 8.74
CA VAL A 98 -7.01 -5.50 7.84
C VAL A 98 -6.20 -6.20 6.76
N LEU A 99 -6.55 -5.95 5.50
CA LEU A 99 -5.83 -6.50 4.35
C LEU A 99 -4.92 -5.45 3.72
N THR A 100 -3.63 -5.75 3.60
CA THR A 100 -2.72 -5.00 2.71
C THR A 100 -2.99 -5.42 1.27
N SER A 101 -3.60 -4.52 0.50
CA SER A 101 -3.79 -4.65 -0.93
C SER A 101 -2.86 -3.69 -1.70
N THR A 102 -3.11 -3.46 -2.96
CA THR A 102 -2.21 -2.74 -3.85
C THR A 102 -2.96 -1.90 -4.87
N THR A 103 -2.42 -0.73 -5.23
CA THR A 103 -2.92 0.03 -6.38
C THR A 103 -2.56 -0.61 -7.73
N SER A 104 -1.71 -1.66 -7.75
CA SER A 104 -1.38 -2.38 -8.98
C SER A 104 -2.62 -2.99 -9.64
N LEU A 105 -3.56 -3.50 -8.83
CA LEU A 105 -4.79 -4.17 -9.31
C LEU A 105 -5.71 -3.29 -10.17
N TYR A 106 -5.53 -1.96 -10.15
CA TYR A 106 -6.21 -1.10 -11.12
C TYR A 106 -5.77 -1.39 -12.56
N GLY A 107 -4.56 -1.94 -12.74
CA GLY A 107 -4.13 -2.56 -13.98
C GLY A 107 -4.23 -1.65 -15.19
N HIS A 108 -5.02 -2.03 -16.20
CA HIS A 108 -5.25 -1.24 -17.41
C HIS A 108 -6.03 0.06 -17.17
N ALA A 109 -6.70 0.23 -16.02
CA ALA A 109 -7.30 1.51 -15.65
C ALA A 109 -6.25 2.58 -15.30
N LEU A 110 -4.99 2.20 -15.07
CA LEU A 110 -3.87 3.12 -14.85
C LEU A 110 -3.35 3.79 -16.12
N GLU A 111 -3.78 3.32 -17.28
CA GLU A 111 -3.36 3.87 -18.57
C GLU A 111 -4.08 5.21 -18.80
N PRO A 112 -3.33 6.26 -19.19
CA PRO A 112 -3.96 7.54 -19.45
C PRO A 112 -4.89 7.45 -20.67
N ALA A 113 -6.06 8.06 -20.55
CA ALA A 113 -6.88 8.30 -21.74
C ALA A 113 -6.18 9.31 -22.67
N ALA A 114 -6.58 9.35 -23.94
CA ALA A 114 -5.98 10.29 -24.90
C ALA A 114 -5.97 11.72 -24.36
N GLY A 115 -4.77 12.28 -24.20
CA GLY A 115 -4.57 13.67 -23.73
C GLY A 115 -4.86 13.94 -22.25
N ARG A 116 -5.10 12.93 -21.40
CA ARG A 116 -5.42 13.12 -19.98
C ARG A 116 -4.80 12.06 -19.10
N ALA A 117 -4.17 12.45 -17.98
CA ALA A 117 -3.71 11.53 -16.95
C ALA A 117 -4.87 10.76 -16.29
N ALA A 118 -4.65 9.51 -15.91
CA ALA A 118 -5.59 8.76 -15.09
C ALA A 118 -5.64 9.36 -13.68
N TRP A 119 -6.83 9.56 -13.14
CA TRP A 119 -7.05 9.96 -11.75
C TRP A 119 -7.70 8.80 -11.03
N ILE A 120 -6.99 8.21 -10.08
CA ILE A 120 -7.34 6.92 -9.50
C ILE A 120 -7.71 7.11 -8.03
N ASP A 121 -8.95 6.87 -7.73
CA ASP A 121 -9.53 6.76 -6.41
C ASP A 121 -10.22 5.39 -6.22
N GLU A 122 -10.94 5.20 -5.14
CA GLU A 122 -11.62 3.95 -4.82
C GLU A 122 -12.82 3.63 -5.74
N THR A 123 -13.34 4.63 -6.47
CA THR A 123 -14.49 4.47 -7.38
C THR A 123 -14.07 3.90 -8.73
N VAL A 124 -12.77 3.97 -9.07
CA VAL A 124 -12.25 3.41 -10.31
C VAL A 124 -12.30 1.89 -10.25
N GLU A 125 -12.95 1.28 -11.27
CA GLU A 125 -13.03 -0.17 -11.36
C GLU A 125 -11.67 -0.79 -11.69
N PRO A 126 -11.19 -1.76 -10.89
CA PRO A 126 -9.98 -2.52 -11.19
C PRO A 126 -10.04 -3.27 -12.52
N ARG A 127 -8.93 -3.24 -13.27
CA ARG A 127 -8.76 -3.95 -14.55
C ARG A 127 -7.42 -4.69 -14.57
N PRO A 128 -7.31 -5.81 -13.82
CA PRO A 128 -6.08 -6.58 -13.63
C PRO A 128 -5.31 -6.86 -14.92
N ARG A 129 -3.98 -6.93 -14.84
CA ARG A 129 -3.07 -7.21 -15.97
C ARG A 129 -2.33 -8.52 -15.83
N ASP A 130 -2.16 -8.99 -14.61
CA ASP A 130 -1.36 -10.17 -14.30
C ASP A 130 -1.92 -10.94 -13.10
N ILE A 131 -1.34 -12.10 -12.83
CA ILE A 131 -1.75 -13.00 -11.74
C ILE A 131 -1.66 -12.34 -10.37
N TYR A 132 -0.74 -11.40 -10.15
CA TYR A 132 -0.66 -10.67 -8.89
C TYR A 132 -1.89 -9.77 -8.69
N ASP A 133 -2.24 -8.99 -9.72
CA ASP A 133 -3.40 -8.10 -9.69
C ASP A 133 -4.68 -8.93 -9.48
N ASP A 134 -4.86 -10.04 -10.21
CA ASP A 134 -6.00 -10.95 -10.11
C ASP A 134 -6.15 -11.53 -8.70
N THR A 135 -5.05 -12.04 -8.14
CA THR A 135 -5.09 -12.69 -6.81
C THR A 135 -5.30 -11.68 -5.68
N LYS A 136 -4.79 -10.46 -5.81
CA LYS A 136 -5.08 -9.40 -4.83
C LYS A 136 -6.55 -8.96 -4.90
N LEU A 137 -7.13 -8.85 -6.08
CA LEU A 137 -8.55 -8.54 -6.25
C LEU A 137 -9.45 -9.66 -5.68
N ALA A 138 -9.09 -10.92 -5.89
CA ALA A 138 -9.78 -12.06 -5.29
C ALA A 138 -9.70 -12.05 -3.75
N ALA A 139 -8.52 -11.78 -3.18
CA ALA A 139 -8.36 -11.64 -1.74
C ALA A 139 -9.21 -10.48 -1.16
N GLU A 140 -9.30 -9.34 -1.86
CA GLU A 140 -10.21 -8.25 -1.47
C GLU A 140 -11.68 -8.70 -1.45
N ALA A 141 -12.09 -9.51 -2.43
CA ALA A 141 -13.47 -10.03 -2.49
C ALA A 141 -13.77 -10.93 -1.29
N LEU A 142 -12.86 -11.84 -0.92
CA LEU A 142 -12.98 -12.68 0.27
C LEU A 142 -13.12 -11.86 1.55
N VAL A 143 -12.26 -10.83 1.73
CA VAL A 143 -12.33 -9.97 2.91
C VAL A 143 -13.64 -9.18 2.96
N ARG A 144 -14.13 -8.65 1.84
CA ARG A 144 -15.43 -7.97 1.80
C ARG A 144 -16.59 -8.91 2.14
N ALA A 145 -16.55 -10.15 1.65
CA ALA A 145 -17.58 -11.15 1.90
C ALA A 145 -17.57 -11.67 3.35
N SER A 146 -16.43 -11.59 4.04
CA SER A 146 -16.28 -12.13 5.40
C SER A 146 -17.13 -11.41 6.46
N GLY A 147 -17.50 -10.15 6.24
CA GLY A 147 -18.23 -9.34 7.23
C GLY A 147 -17.40 -8.93 8.46
N LEU A 148 -16.11 -9.25 8.53
CA LEU A 148 -15.22 -8.78 9.60
C LEU A 148 -14.98 -7.28 9.47
N ARG A 149 -14.94 -6.58 10.62
CA ARG A 149 -14.58 -5.16 10.64
C ARG A 149 -13.10 -4.97 10.26
N GLY A 150 -12.73 -3.78 9.84
CA GLY A 150 -11.38 -3.46 9.40
C GLY A 150 -11.40 -2.78 8.05
N ALA A 151 -10.30 -2.80 7.34
CA ALA A 151 -10.21 -2.14 6.03
C ALA A 151 -9.31 -2.90 5.06
N ILE A 152 -9.52 -2.62 3.78
CA ILE A 152 -8.66 -3.03 2.67
C ILE A 152 -7.83 -1.81 2.26
N LEU A 153 -6.50 -1.93 2.33
CA LEU A 153 -5.58 -0.84 2.04
C LEU A 153 -4.88 -1.08 0.70
N ARG A 154 -5.34 -0.41 -0.35
CA ARG A 154 -4.69 -0.39 -1.67
C ARG A 154 -3.49 0.55 -1.63
N MET A 155 -2.37 0.04 -1.10
CA MET A 155 -1.17 0.85 -0.97
C MET A 155 -0.51 1.14 -2.32
N SER A 156 -0.01 2.35 -2.47
CA SER A 156 0.80 2.77 -3.61
C SER A 156 2.26 2.30 -3.48
N ARG A 157 3.11 2.67 -4.41
CA ARG A 157 4.50 2.22 -4.49
C ARG A 157 5.30 2.59 -3.23
N CYS A 158 5.87 1.58 -2.58
CA CYS A 158 6.69 1.71 -1.37
C CYS A 158 7.92 0.80 -1.46
N PHE A 159 8.85 1.14 -2.37
CA PHE A 159 10.11 0.42 -2.55
C PHE A 159 11.29 1.35 -2.32
N PRO A 160 12.47 0.83 -1.90
CA PRO A 160 13.71 1.59 -1.97
C PRO A 160 14.03 1.86 -3.43
N GLU A 161 14.33 3.11 -3.74
CA GLU A 161 14.68 3.59 -5.09
C GLU A 161 15.68 4.76 -4.94
N PRO A 162 16.33 5.22 -6.01
CA PRO A 162 17.11 6.44 -5.97
C PRO A 162 16.26 7.63 -5.50
N LEU A 163 16.86 8.57 -4.80
CA LEU A 163 16.15 9.73 -4.21
C LEU A 163 15.30 10.52 -5.22
N PRO A 164 15.80 10.81 -6.46
CA PRO A 164 15.01 11.54 -7.45
C PRO A 164 13.70 10.83 -7.80
N GLU A 165 13.75 9.50 -8.00
CA GLU A 165 12.59 8.66 -8.30
C GLU A 165 11.62 8.58 -7.11
N MET A 166 12.16 8.44 -5.89
CA MET A 166 11.32 8.42 -4.68
C MET A 166 10.60 9.75 -4.50
N ALA A 167 11.29 10.89 -4.65
CA ALA A 167 10.68 12.21 -4.55
C ALA A 167 9.60 12.41 -5.61
N LEU A 168 9.90 12.03 -6.88
CA LEU A 168 8.94 12.08 -7.97
C LEU A 168 7.72 11.21 -7.70
N TYR A 169 7.91 9.94 -7.30
CA TYR A 169 6.80 9.04 -7.06
C TYR A 169 5.89 9.50 -5.92
N ARG A 170 6.44 10.15 -4.90
CA ARG A 170 5.63 10.72 -3.82
C ARG A 170 4.83 11.95 -4.20
N LEU A 171 5.02 12.49 -5.41
CA LEU A 171 4.10 13.50 -5.97
C LEU A 171 2.82 12.87 -6.53
N HIS A 172 2.83 11.56 -6.90
CA HIS A 172 1.71 11.04 -7.67
C HIS A 172 1.36 9.56 -7.49
N ARG A 173 2.25 8.71 -6.97
CA ARG A 173 2.01 7.25 -6.89
C ARG A 173 2.86 6.51 -5.86
N GLY A 174 3.50 7.20 -4.95
CA GLY A 174 4.38 6.61 -3.95
C GLY A 174 3.93 6.94 -2.53
N ILE A 175 4.44 6.17 -1.57
CA ILE A 175 4.18 6.37 -0.15
C ILE A 175 5.41 5.98 0.68
N ASP A 176 5.55 6.59 1.85
CA ASP A 176 6.56 6.24 2.85
C ASP A 176 6.12 5.02 3.67
N ARG A 177 7.06 4.14 4.02
CA ARG A 177 6.77 2.94 4.83
C ARG A 177 6.17 3.29 6.20
N ARG A 178 6.61 4.39 6.81
CA ARG A 178 6.06 4.90 8.09
C ARG A 178 4.59 5.26 7.95
N ASP A 179 4.21 5.87 6.82
CA ASP A 179 2.81 6.19 6.53
C ASP A 179 2.00 4.94 6.21
N VAL A 180 2.57 3.95 5.53
CA VAL A 180 1.90 2.65 5.36
C VAL A 180 1.62 2.01 6.72
N ALA A 181 2.59 1.99 7.64
CA ALA A 181 2.38 1.45 8.98
C ALA A 181 1.30 2.23 9.75
N ARG A 182 1.29 3.56 9.64
CA ARG A 182 0.24 4.40 10.25
C ARG A 182 -1.15 4.11 9.66
N ALA A 183 -1.26 3.96 8.34
CA ALA A 183 -2.53 3.61 7.69
C ALA A 183 -3.10 2.29 8.24
N HIS A 184 -2.26 1.28 8.49
CA HIS A 184 -2.69 0.03 9.11
C HIS A 184 -3.19 0.23 10.55
N ALA A 185 -2.55 1.11 11.34
CA ALA A 185 -3.03 1.44 12.69
C ALA A 185 -4.39 2.14 12.65
N PHE A 186 -4.63 3.06 11.71
CA PHE A 186 -5.94 3.68 11.51
C PHE A 186 -6.99 2.64 11.06
N ALA A 187 -6.62 1.74 10.16
CA ALA A 187 -7.50 0.70 9.63
C ALA A 187 -8.01 -0.29 10.68
N LEU A 188 -7.27 -0.51 11.77
CA LEU A 188 -7.72 -1.33 12.91
C LEU A 188 -8.99 -0.79 13.56
N ASN A 189 -9.27 0.51 13.45
CA ASN A 189 -10.47 1.14 14.01
C ASN A 189 -11.60 1.33 13.00
N ALA A 190 -11.38 0.98 11.72
CA ALA A 190 -12.38 1.11 10.67
C ALA A 190 -13.49 0.05 10.83
N GLU A 191 -14.71 0.42 10.45
CA GLU A 191 -15.85 -0.49 10.42
C GLU A 191 -15.93 -1.27 9.10
N GLY A 192 -15.19 -0.84 8.08
CA GLY A 192 -15.09 -1.45 6.76
C GLY A 192 -14.44 -0.51 5.76
N GLY A 193 -14.50 -0.87 4.48
CA GLY A 193 -14.09 -0.01 3.37
C GLY A 193 -12.80 -0.44 2.68
N THR A 194 -12.62 0.12 1.51
CA THR A 194 -11.39 -0.03 0.69
C THR A 194 -10.83 1.37 0.49
N TYR A 195 -9.53 1.55 0.65
CA TYR A 195 -8.90 2.87 0.64
C TYR A 195 -7.60 2.87 -0.17
N VAL A 196 -7.42 3.89 -1.01
CA VAL A 196 -6.15 4.17 -1.68
C VAL A 196 -5.20 4.84 -0.69
N ILE A 197 -4.07 4.19 -0.43
CA ILE A 197 -3.06 4.67 0.51
C ILE A 197 -1.85 5.16 -0.28
N SER A 198 -1.73 6.48 -0.41
CA SER A 198 -0.68 7.17 -1.16
C SER A 198 -0.24 8.44 -0.42
N ALA A 199 0.94 8.97 -0.78
CA ALA A 199 1.32 10.31 -0.35
C ALA A 199 0.34 11.34 -0.93
N GLU A 200 0.21 12.47 -0.24
CA GLU A 200 -0.59 13.58 -0.76
C GLU A 200 0.03 14.14 -2.05
N THR A 201 -0.81 14.34 -3.04
CA THR A 201 -0.41 14.95 -4.32
C THR A 201 -0.65 16.45 -4.30
N PRO A 202 0.24 17.28 -4.86
CA PRO A 202 -0.02 18.70 -5.04
C PRO A 202 -1.00 19.00 -6.19
N PHE A 203 -1.27 18.00 -7.03
CA PHE A 203 -2.12 18.14 -8.21
C PHE A 203 -3.61 18.00 -7.86
N ARG A 204 -4.49 18.46 -8.77
CA ARG A 204 -5.95 18.46 -8.61
C ARG A 204 -6.60 17.68 -9.75
N PRO A 205 -7.84 17.19 -9.61
CA PRO A 205 -8.55 16.47 -10.68
C PRO A 205 -8.65 17.26 -11.99
N GLY A 206 -8.69 18.60 -11.92
CA GLY A 206 -8.69 19.49 -13.09
C GLY A 206 -7.35 19.62 -13.82
N ASP A 207 -6.25 19.08 -13.27
CA ASP A 207 -4.92 19.20 -13.87
C ASP A 207 -4.58 18.04 -14.85
N ARG A 208 -5.52 17.12 -15.09
CA ARG A 208 -5.27 15.87 -15.84
C ARG A 208 -4.69 16.08 -17.25
N GLU A 209 -5.06 17.14 -17.92
CA GLU A 209 -4.53 17.53 -19.24
C GLU A 209 -3.12 18.13 -19.12
N ALA A 210 -2.91 19.03 -18.15
CA ALA A 210 -1.62 19.63 -17.89
C ALA A 210 -0.56 18.59 -17.45
N LEU A 211 -0.98 17.55 -16.71
CA LEU A 211 -0.11 16.43 -16.30
C LEU A 211 0.47 15.65 -17.48
N VAL A 212 -0.17 15.60 -18.62
CA VAL A 212 0.34 14.95 -19.83
C VAL A 212 0.92 15.93 -20.84
N ALA A 213 0.89 17.24 -20.54
CA ALA A 213 1.44 18.29 -21.39
C ALA A 213 2.78 18.83 -20.86
N ASP A 214 2.81 19.36 -19.63
CA ASP A 214 3.99 20.03 -19.04
C ASP A 214 3.95 19.94 -17.51
N VAL A 215 4.48 18.88 -16.94
CA VAL A 215 4.57 18.68 -15.48
C VAL A 215 5.46 19.72 -14.80
N PRO A 216 6.64 20.13 -15.35
CA PRO A 216 7.46 21.16 -14.73
C PRO A 216 6.72 22.49 -14.54
N ALA A 217 6.00 22.97 -15.56
CA ALA A 217 5.20 24.19 -15.46
C ALA A 217 4.07 24.03 -14.44
N LEU A 218 3.37 22.89 -14.46
CA LEU A 218 2.30 22.60 -13.51
C LEU A 218 2.80 22.52 -12.07
N LEU A 219 3.94 21.88 -11.81
CA LEU A 219 4.50 21.76 -10.47
C LEU A 219 4.91 23.11 -9.90
N ARG A 220 5.51 24.01 -10.73
CA ARG A 220 5.80 25.39 -10.32
C ARG A 220 4.54 26.16 -9.92
N LEU A 221 3.41 25.88 -10.56
CA LEU A 221 2.12 26.49 -10.23
C LEU A 221 1.53 25.91 -8.93
N ARG A 222 1.61 24.60 -8.72
CA ARG A 222 0.93 23.89 -7.63
C ARG A 222 1.74 23.78 -6.35
N ALA A 223 3.06 23.61 -6.48
CA ALA A 223 3.99 23.46 -5.37
C ALA A 223 5.36 24.08 -5.74
N PRO A 224 5.45 25.42 -5.84
CA PRO A 224 6.65 26.12 -6.31
C PRO A 224 7.89 25.78 -5.49
N GLU A 225 7.75 25.60 -4.18
CA GLU A 225 8.84 25.25 -3.28
C GLU A 225 9.38 23.82 -3.54
N VAL A 226 8.51 22.89 -3.94
CA VAL A 226 8.93 21.52 -4.33
C VAL A 226 9.65 21.58 -5.67
N ALA A 227 9.13 22.32 -6.63
CA ALA A 227 9.78 22.52 -7.93
C ALA A 227 11.18 23.13 -7.79
N ALA A 228 11.32 24.17 -6.96
CA ALA A 228 12.61 24.81 -6.67
C ALA A 228 13.62 23.84 -6.02
N ARG A 229 13.15 22.92 -5.14
CA ARG A 229 14.03 21.92 -4.53
C ARG A 229 14.50 20.86 -5.53
N PHE A 230 13.66 20.42 -6.48
CA PHE A 230 14.10 19.57 -7.58
C PHE A 230 15.18 20.24 -8.41
N GLU A 231 15.03 21.54 -8.73
CA GLU A 231 16.02 22.33 -9.46
C GLU A 231 17.33 22.47 -8.66
N GLN A 232 17.29 22.77 -7.36
CA GLN A 232 18.45 22.86 -6.48
C GLN A 232 19.27 21.58 -6.40
N HIS A 233 18.58 20.40 -6.40
CA HIS A 233 19.24 19.10 -6.42
C HIS A 233 19.74 18.70 -7.81
N GLY A 234 19.39 19.44 -8.87
CA GLY A 234 19.65 19.05 -10.25
C GLY A 234 18.85 17.82 -10.69
N TRP A 235 17.73 17.52 -10.04
CA TRP A 235 16.91 16.36 -10.34
C TRP A 235 15.90 16.69 -11.44
N PRO A 236 15.91 15.95 -12.56
CA PRO A 236 15.01 16.22 -13.67
C PRO A 236 13.57 15.83 -13.32
N LEU A 237 12.63 16.71 -13.67
CA LEU A 237 11.20 16.35 -13.68
C LEU A 237 10.83 15.75 -15.04
N PRO A 238 10.00 14.70 -15.08
CA PRO A 238 9.49 14.18 -16.33
C PRO A 238 8.58 15.23 -16.96
N ARG A 239 8.50 15.20 -18.30
CA ARG A 239 7.58 16.09 -19.03
C ARG A 239 6.13 15.75 -18.75
N THR A 240 5.83 14.47 -18.52
CA THR A 240 4.47 13.96 -18.33
C THR A 240 4.37 13.04 -17.13
N ILE A 241 3.21 13.08 -16.44
CA ILE A 241 2.76 12.12 -15.44
C ILE A 241 1.45 11.50 -15.93
N GLY A 242 1.44 10.20 -16.17
CA GLY A 242 0.29 9.50 -16.76
C GLY A 242 -0.83 9.17 -15.77
N ARG A 243 -0.56 9.22 -14.45
CA ARG A 243 -1.56 8.89 -13.42
C ARG A 243 -1.27 9.52 -12.07
N ILE A 244 -2.34 9.76 -11.31
CA ILE A 244 -2.33 10.19 -9.91
C ILE A 244 -3.13 9.17 -9.09
N TYR A 245 -2.64 8.82 -7.90
CA TYR A 245 -3.42 8.13 -6.88
C TYR A 245 -3.95 9.16 -5.89
N ASP A 246 -5.28 9.23 -5.80
CA ASP A 246 -5.98 10.15 -4.89
C ASP A 246 -6.25 9.45 -3.56
N ALA A 247 -5.68 9.98 -2.48
CA ALA A 247 -5.84 9.45 -1.12
C ALA A 247 -6.96 10.17 -0.32
N ALA A 248 -7.79 10.98 -0.96
CA ALA A 248 -8.86 11.72 -0.29
C ALA A 248 -9.87 10.79 0.40
N GLY A 249 -10.14 9.60 -0.18
CA GLY A 249 -10.99 8.59 0.44
C GLY A 249 -10.44 8.09 1.78
N ALA A 250 -9.12 7.89 1.89
CA ALA A 250 -8.48 7.50 3.15
C ALA A 250 -8.54 8.62 4.20
N ALA A 251 -8.42 9.88 3.79
CA ALA A 251 -8.58 11.02 4.70
C ALA A 251 -10.01 11.10 5.25
N ALA A 252 -11.01 10.95 4.39
CA ALA A 252 -12.42 11.02 4.78
C ALA A 252 -12.89 9.80 5.58
N GLY A 253 -12.52 8.58 5.16
CA GLY A 253 -13.06 7.35 5.73
C GLY A 253 -12.24 6.75 6.87
N LEU A 254 -10.91 6.94 6.87
CA LEU A 254 -10.02 6.47 7.94
C LEU A 254 -9.54 7.59 8.87
N GLY A 255 -9.69 8.87 8.49
CA GLY A 255 -9.01 9.99 9.15
C GLY A 255 -7.49 9.95 8.93
N PHE A 256 -7.01 9.23 7.91
CA PHE A 256 -5.60 9.06 7.61
C PHE A 256 -5.14 10.03 6.52
N THR A 257 -4.09 10.80 6.82
CA THR A 257 -3.31 11.56 5.84
C THR A 257 -1.85 11.19 5.94
N ALA A 258 -1.16 11.12 4.79
CA ALA A 258 0.27 10.86 4.74
C ALA A 258 1.06 12.06 5.30
N ARG A 259 2.14 11.78 6.03
CA ARG A 259 3.03 12.82 6.61
C ARG A 259 4.33 12.99 5.83
N TYR A 260 4.77 11.93 5.15
CA TYR A 260 6.07 11.85 4.52
C TYR A 260 5.92 11.84 2.99
N GLY A 261 5.71 13.03 2.41
CA GLY A 261 5.57 13.23 0.97
C GLY A 261 6.90 13.48 0.26
N ALA A 262 6.84 14.11 -0.92
CA ALA A 262 8.00 14.46 -1.72
C ALA A 262 8.99 15.37 -0.97
N ARG A 263 8.51 16.31 -0.15
CA ARG A 263 9.37 17.20 0.68
C ARG A 263 10.27 16.40 1.61
N SER A 264 9.73 15.38 2.30
CA SER A 264 10.53 14.56 3.20
C SER A 264 11.70 13.91 2.48
N VAL A 265 11.49 13.41 1.26
CA VAL A 265 12.58 12.83 0.44
C VAL A 265 13.59 13.90 0.04
N LEU A 266 13.14 15.10 -0.36
CA LEU A 266 13.99 16.22 -0.70
C LEU A 266 14.83 16.73 0.49
N ASP A 267 14.36 16.50 1.71
CA ASP A 267 15.07 16.83 2.96
C ASP A 267 15.92 15.65 3.48
N GLY A 268 15.98 14.53 2.75
CA GLY A 268 16.73 13.31 3.13
C GLY A 268 16.02 12.44 4.18
N ASP A 269 14.79 12.78 4.55
CA ASP A 269 13.95 11.99 5.48
C ASP A 269 13.01 11.06 4.71
N CYS A 270 13.46 9.86 4.42
CA CYS A 270 12.67 8.86 3.69
C CYS A 270 12.83 7.45 4.26
N ASP A 271 11.75 6.69 4.20
CA ASP A 271 11.67 5.28 4.57
C ASP A 271 10.79 4.53 3.53
N PRO A 272 11.26 3.47 2.88
CA PRO A 272 12.56 2.83 3.07
C PRO A 272 13.74 3.74 2.67
N PRO A 273 14.96 3.47 3.19
CA PRO A 273 16.14 4.21 2.75
C PRO A 273 16.35 4.04 1.24
N PRO A 274 16.90 5.06 0.56
CA PRO A 274 17.09 5.01 -0.88
C PRO A 274 18.09 3.93 -1.28
N LEU A 275 18.02 3.49 -2.53
CA LEU A 275 19.10 2.73 -3.16
C LEU A 275 20.31 3.66 -3.35
N PRO A 276 21.53 3.12 -3.25
CA PRO A 276 22.72 3.88 -3.61
C PRO A 276 22.65 4.36 -5.07
N PRO A 277 23.29 5.47 -5.40
CA PRO A 277 23.30 6.03 -6.74
C PRO A 277 24.03 5.14 -7.76
#